data_cb77d494e7e29295f020ba54703bde85
#
_entry.id   cb77d494e7e29295f020ba54703bde85
#
_cell.length_a   1.000
_cell.length_b   1.000
_cell.length_c   1.000
_cell.angle_alpha   90.00
_cell.angle_beta   90.00
_cell.angle_gamma   90.00
#
_symmetry.space_group_name_H-M   'P 1'
#
loop_
_entity.id
_entity.type
_entity.pdbx_description
1 polymer ?
#
loop_
_entity_poly.entity_id
_entity_poly.type
_entity_poly.pdbx_seq_one_letter_code
_entity_poly.pdbx_strand_id
1 'polypeptide(L)'
;MITSPNLPPEMQREMLRRMLTIRRFEERASADYLAGKIYGVVHCYIGEEAVATGVCSALGTGDRIISTHRGHGHCIAKGADLNRMMAELYGRQTGYCKGKGGSMHIADFEIGMLGANGIVAGGISIITGAGLAAQMEGKGGVAVSFFGDGASNAGPFHECLNIAATWKLPMLYICENNMYAANTAAAATHALSDVAARAAGYGIPGVIVDGNDVFAVYQAANAAVERARSGGGPTLIECKTYRWRGHTERRGQADSRDRAEVEAWQRKDPIALIERRLRDQGELDDGALQGMEGDIMAALEAAVAFAEASPFPLPEHATDDVFAA
;
A
#
# COMPACT_ATOMS: atom_id res chain seq x y z
N MET A 1 -15.46 -21.48 -5.80
CA MET A 1 -15.75 -20.49 -4.74
C MET A 1 -14.69 -20.68 -3.68
N ILE A 2 -13.81 -19.68 -3.51
CA ILE A 2 -12.83 -19.69 -2.42
C ILE A 2 -13.66 -19.50 -1.15
N THR A 3 -13.71 -20.53 -0.29
CA THR A 3 -14.39 -20.42 1.00
C THR A 3 -13.68 -19.34 1.80
N SER A 4 -14.46 -18.42 2.37
CA SER A 4 -13.94 -17.37 3.24
C SER A 4 -13.03 -17.96 4.31
N PRO A 5 -11.86 -17.35 4.59
CA PRO A 5 -11.07 -17.80 5.72
C PRO A 5 -11.91 -17.68 6.98
N ASN A 6 -11.82 -18.69 7.83
CA ASN A 6 -12.42 -18.61 9.18
C ASN A 6 -11.54 -17.72 10.06
N LEU A 7 -11.54 -16.42 9.75
CA LEU A 7 -10.76 -15.43 10.50
C LEU A 7 -11.50 -15.04 11.78
N PRO A 8 -10.77 -14.83 12.88
CA PRO A 8 -11.37 -14.30 14.11
C PRO A 8 -12.14 -13.00 13.82
N PRO A 9 -13.33 -12.81 14.38
CA PRO A 9 -14.13 -11.59 14.18
C PRO A 9 -13.36 -10.30 14.50
N GLU A 10 -12.53 -10.32 15.53
CA GLU A 10 -11.68 -9.20 15.91
C GLU A 10 -10.71 -8.79 14.79
N MET A 11 -10.07 -9.77 14.14
CA MET A 11 -9.18 -9.52 13.00
C MET A 11 -9.94 -8.93 11.81
N GLN A 12 -11.15 -9.42 11.55
CA GLN A 12 -12.00 -8.89 10.48
C GLN A 12 -12.41 -7.43 10.76
N ARG A 13 -12.79 -7.10 12.00
CA ARG A 13 -13.10 -5.71 12.41
C ARG A 13 -11.88 -4.80 12.34
N GLU A 14 -10.70 -5.32 12.70
CA GLU A 14 -9.44 -4.56 12.57
C GLU A 14 -9.09 -4.28 11.09
N MET A 15 -9.34 -5.21 10.18
CA MET A 15 -9.19 -4.98 8.74
C MET A 15 -10.13 -3.84 8.28
N LEU A 16 -11.39 -3.85 8.71
CA LEU A 16 -12.31 -2.74 8.41
C LEU A 16 -11.80 -1.42 8.96
N ARG A 17 -11.36 -1.39 10.23
CA ARG A 17 -10.79 -0.17 10.85
C ARG A 17 -9.61 0.38 10.04
N ARG A 18 -8.70 -0.48 9.61
CA ARG A 18 -7.55 -0.06 8.78
C ARG A 18 -7.97 0.52 7.44
N MET A 19 -8.90 -0.13 6.75
CA MET A 19 -9.40 0.37 5.47
C MET A 19 -10.09 1.72 5.61
N LEU A 20 -10.91 1.89 6.64
CA LEU A 20 -11.54 3.17 6.99
C LEU A 20 -10.49 4.23 7.32
N THR A 21 -9.49 3.88 8.13
CA THR A 21 -8.39 4.81 8.47
C THR A 21 -7.65 5.28 7.22
N ILE A 22 -7.32 4.36 6.30
CA ILE A 22 -6.68 4.71 5.02
C ILE A 22 -7.58 5.67 4.22
N ARG A 23 -8.87 5.34 4.05
CA ARG A 23 -9.81 6.16 3.30
C ARG A 23 -9.91 7.57 3.88
N ARG A 24 -10.14 7.70 5.18
CA ARG A 24 -10.29 8.99 5.86
C ARG A 24 -9.00 9.81 5.87
N PHE A 25 -7.86 9.15 6.05
CA PHE A 25 -6.55 9.81 5.94
C PHE A 25 -6.33 10.40 4.55
N GLU A 26 -6.62 9.65 3.49
CA GLU A 26 -6.45 10.09 2.12
C GLU A 26 -7.43 11.21 1.73
N GLU A 27 -8.68 11.14 2.19
CA GLU A 27 -9.67 12.21 2.02
C GLU A 27 -9.20 13.50 2.70
N ARG A 28 -8.64 13.39 3.91
CA ARG A 28 -8.08 14.53 4.64
C ARG A 28 -6.84 15.08 3.94
N ALA A 29 -5.90 14.23 3.55
CA ALA A 29 -4.69 14.64 2.83
C ALA A 29 -5.02 15.35 1.51
N SER A 30 -6.01 14.84 0.76
CA SER A 30 -6.52 15.48 -0.46
C SER A 30 -7.10 16.87 -0.17
N ALA A 31 -7.95 16.99 0.85
CA ALA A 31 -8.56 18.27 1.22
C ALA A 31 -7.50 19.30 1.65
N ASP A 32 -6.54 18.90 2.47
CA ASP A 32 -5.47 19.76 2.96
C ASP A 32 -4.46 20.14 1.85
N TYR A 33 -4.22 19.25 0.90
CA TYR A 33 -3.46 19.57 -0.31
C TYR A 33 -4.18 20.64 -1.17
N LEU A 34 -5.47 20.47 -1.41
CA LEU A 34 -6.26 21.44 -2.16
C LEU A 34 -6.39 22.78 -1.43
N ALA A 35 -6.34 22.78 -0.10
CA ALA A 35 -6.29 23.99 0.73
C ALA A 35 -4.90 24.66 0.72
N GLY A 36 -3.85 24.00 0.20
CA GLY A 36 -2.49 24.53 0.14
C GLY A 36 -1.67 24.32 1.40
N LYS A 37 -2.12 23.44 2.32
CA LYS A 37 -1.40 23.10 3.55
C LYS A 37 -0.33 22.04 3.32
N ILE A 38 -0.52 21.15 2.33
CA ILE A 38 0.44 20.11 1.95
C ILE A 38 1.18 20.54 0.69
N TYR A 39 2.51 20.40 0.69
CA TYR A 39 3.39 20.74 -0.41
C TYR A 39 3.73 19.54 -1.28
N GLY A 40 4.19 19.80 -2.50
CA GLY A 40 4.59 18.75 -3.44
C GLY A 40 3.41 18.16 -4.21
N VAL A 41 3.35 16.85 -4.30
CA VAL A 41 2.34 16.11 -5.07
C VAL A 41 1.77 14.99 -4.19
N VAL A 42 0.44 14.91 -4.11
CA VAL A 42 -0.27 13.84 -3.38
C VAL A 42 -0.87 12.84 -4.36
N HIS A 43 -0.66 11.56 -4.08
CA HIS A 43 -1.20 10.42 -4.83
C HIS A 43 -2.06 9.59 -3.88
N CYS A 44 -3.37 9.79 -3.90
CA CYS A 44 -4.27 9.10 -2.98
C CYS A 44 -4.42 7.62 -3.29
N TYR A 45 -4.51 6.80 -2.26
CA TYR A 45 -4.71 5.34 -2.31
C TYR A 45 -6.19 4.92 -2.33
N ILE A 46 -7.12 5.87 -2.51
CA ILE A 46 -8.57 5.66 -2.45
C ILE A 46 -9.04 4.68 -3.53
N GLY A 47 -9.70 3.61 -3.09
CA GLY A 47 -10.22 2.52 -3.92
C GLY A 47 -9.36 1.25 -3.86
N GLU A 48 -8.15 1.33 -3.29
CA GLU A 48 -7.16 0.24 -3.26
C GLU A 48 -6.94 -0.30 -1.82
N GLU A 49 -7.70 0.15 -0.81
CA GLU A 49 -7.48 -0.07 0.62
C GLU A 49 -7.41 -1.55 1.02
N ALA A 50 -8.14 -2.41 0.31
CA ALA A 50 -8.16 -3.83 0.59
C ALA A 50 -6.83 -4.53 0.29
N VAL A 51 -6.07 -4.04 -0.69
CA VAL A 51 -4.77 -4.64 -1.04
C VAL A 51 -3.77 -4.43 0.08
N ALA A 52 -3.52 -3.17 0.47
CA ALA A 52 -2.59 -2.86 1.56
C ALA A 52 -2.98 -3.57 2.86
N THR A 53 -4.28 -3.52 3.21
CA THR A 53 -4.80 -4.11 4.44
C THR A 53 -4.69 -5.63 4.43
N GLY A 54 -5.11 -6.29 3.36
CA GLY A 54 -5.08 -7.75 3.26
C GLY A 54 -3.65 -8.29 3.32
N VAL A 55 -2.74 -7.71 2.56
CA VAL A 55 -1.33 -8.11 2.56
C VAL A 55 -0.68 -7.86 3.93
N CYS A 56 -0.78 -6.65 4.47
CA CYS A 56 -0.14 -6.32 5.75
C CYS A 56 -0.72 -7.10 6.93
N SER A 57 -1.97 -7.55 6.86
CA SER A 57 -2.58 -8.40 7.88
C SER A 57 -2.01 -9.83 7.90
N ALA A 58 -1.33 -10.27 6.84
CA ALA A 58 -0.62 -11.55 6.78
C ALA A 58 0.84 -11.44 7.27
N LEU A 59 1.33 -10.24 7.55
CA LEU A 59 2.72 -9.98 7.92
C LEU A 59 2.93 -9.88 9.42
N GLY A 60 4.11 -10.26 9.88
CA GLY A 60 4.58 -10.07 11.25
C GLY A 60 5.47 -8.83 11.39
N THR A 61 5.93 -8.58 12.62
CA THR A 61 6.80 -7.44 12.97
C THR A 61 8.18 -7.51 12.33
N GLY A 62 8.69 -8.72 12.03
CA GLY A 62 9.99 -8.92 11.36
C GLY A 62 9.95 -8.82 9.85
N ASP A 63 8.76 -8.68 9.25
CA ASP A 63 8.60 -8.59 7.81
C ASP A 63 8.76 -7.15 7.31
N ARG A 64 9.37 -7.00 6.15
CA ARG A 64 9.70 -5.71 5.55
C ARG A 64 8.86 -5.46 4.31
N ILE A 65 8.40 -4.23 4.15
CA ILE A 65 7.66 -3.81 2.94
C ILE A 65 8.34 -2.61 2.29
N ILE A 66 8.14 -2.46 0.98
CA ILE A 66 8.43 -1.23 0.25
C ILE A 66 7.21 -0.84 -0.57
N SER A 67 6.99 0.45 -0.69
CA SER A 67 5.83 1.00 -1.36
C SER A 67 6.20 1.81 -2.61
N THR A 68 5.18 2.36 -3.23
CA THR A 68 5.23 3.23 -4.41
C THR A 68 5.04 4.69 -3.99
N HIS A 69 4.87 5.57 -4.97
CA HIS A 69 4.44 6.96 -4.78
C HIS A 69 3.07 7.10 -4.09
N ARG A 70 2.31 6.02 -3.97
CA ARG A 70 0.97 5.91 -3.35
C ARG A 70 1.06 5.22 -1.99
N GLY A 71 2.05 5.67 -1.18
CA GLY A 71 2.53 4.93 -0.02
C GLY A 71 1.69 5.04 1.26
N HIS A 72 0.73 5.97 1.36
CA HIS A 72 0.01 6.23 2.61
C HIS A 72 -0.76 4.99 3.10
N GLY A 73 -1.48 4.32 2.19
CA GLY A 73 -2.22 3.11 2.53
C GLY A 73 -1.33 2.00 3.09
N HIS A 74 -0.16 1.78 2.48
CA HIS A 74 0.81 0.77 2.94
C HIS A 74 1.42 1.13 4.29
N CYS A 75 1.76 2.42 4.51
CA CYS A 75 2.27 2.89 5.80
C CYS A 75 1.25 2.65 6.91
N ILE A 76 -0.01 3.06 6.72
CA ILE A 76 -1.09 2.87 7.70
C ILE A 76 -1.35 1.38 7.93
N ALA A 77 -1.44 0.59 6.87
CA ALA A 77 -1.68 -0.85 6.98
C ALA A 77 -0.55 -1.57 7.73
N LYS A 78 0.69 -1.07 7.63
CA LYS A 78 1.86 -1.61 8.35
C LYS A 78 1.95 -1.12 9.80
N GLY A 79 1.16 -0.10 10.18
CA GLY A 79 1.06 0.40 11.56
C GLY A 79 1.77 1.73 11.81
N ALA A 80 1.97 2.54 10.78
CA ALA A 80 2.57 3.86 10.93
C ALA A 80 1.72 4.81 11.80
N ASP A 81 2.38 5.66 12.57
CA ASP A 81 1.74 6.69 13.40
C ASP A 81 1.18 7.83 12.54
N LEU A 82 -0.12 8.11 12.67
CA LEU A 82 -0.81 9.11 11.87
C LEU A 82 -0.30 10.53 12.13
N ASN A 83 0.15 10.84 13.35
CA ASN A 83 0.68 12.16 13.68
C ASN A 83 1.96 12.42 12.90
N ARG A 84 2.89 11.45 12.90
CA ARG A 84 4.15 11.55 12.17
C ARG A 84 3.94 11.53 10.65
N MET A 85 2.96 10.75 10.16
CA MET A 85 2.59 10.78 8.75
C MET A 85 2.06 12.15 8.32
N MET A 86 1.11 12.71 9.07
CA MET A 86 0.54 14.02 8.76
C MET A 86 1.60 15.12 8.86
N ALA A 87 2.47 15.07 9.87
CA ALA A 87 3.59 15.99 10.01
C ALA A 87 4.55 15.93 8.80
N GLU A 88 4.81 14.73 8.25
CA GLU A 88 5.63 14.58 7.04
C GLU A 88 4.99 15.24 5.82
N LEU A 89 3.68 15.04 5.61
CA LEU A 89 2.94 15.65 4.51
C LEU A 89 2.92 17.19 4.62
N TYR A 90 2.89 17.72 5.84
CA TYR A 90 2.94 19.16 6.12
C TYR A 90 4.37 19.73 6.09
N GLY A 91 5.38 18.92 5.77
CA GLY A 91 6.79 19.33 5.71
C GLY A 91 7.37 19.68 7.08
N ARG A 92 6.93 19.02 8.15
CA ARG A 92 7.33 19.31 9.53
C ARG A 92 8.46 18.42 10.00
N GLN A 93 9.33 18.96 10.85
CA GLN A 93 10.50 18.26 11.38
C GLN A 93 10.15 16.99 12.18
N THR A 94 8.95 16.92 12.75
CA THR A 94 8.46 15.77 13.52
C THR A 94 7.92 14.63 12.64
N GLY A 95 7.89 14.81 11.32
CA GLY A 95 7.54 13.76 10.36
C GLY A 95 8.57 12.64 10.32
N TYR A 96 8.21 11.54 9.67
CA TYR A 96 9.07 10.35 9.56
C TYR A 96 10.42 10.62 8.90
N CYS A 97 10.43 11.47 7.87
CA CYS A 97 11.64 11.87 7.14
C CYS A 97 12.00 13.34 7.44
N LYS A 98 11.64 13.82 8.62
CA LYS A 98 11.92 15.19 9.09
C LYS A 98 11.36 16.28 8.17
N GLY A 99 10.24 15.97 7.49
CA GLY A 99 9.59 16.88 6.53
C GLY A 99 10.28 16.99 5.16
N LYS A 100 11.32 16.18 4.89
CA LYS A 100 12.09 16.21 3.64
C LYS A 100 11.51 15.30 2.55
N GLY A 101 10.85 14.22 2.93
CA GLY A 101 10.33 13.21 2.00
C GLY A 101 8.96 13.54 1.41
N GLY A 102 8.09 14.14 2.20
CA GLY A 102 6.71 14.43 1.82
C GLY A 102 5.90 13.15 1.53
N SER A 103 4.82 13.31 0.78
CA SER A 103 3.83 12.26 0.49
C SER A 103 4.42 10.96 -0.10
N MET A 104 5.42 11.07 -0.97
CA MET A 104 5.92 9.92 -1.75
C MET A 104 7.13 9.20 -1.15
N HIS A 105 7.64 9.62 0.01
CA HIS A 105 8.91 9.08 0.52
C HIS A 105 8.88 8.78 2.02
N ILE A 106 7.71 8.45 2.58
CA ILE A 106 7.59 8.05 4.00
C ILE A 106 8.32 6.74 4.20
N ALA A 107 9.17 6.69 5.22
CA ALA A 107 9.89 5.48 5.66
C ALA A 107 9.82 5.36 7.18
N ASP A 108 9.63 4.13 7.67
CA ASP A 108 9.66 3.78 9.09
C ASP A 108 10.28 2.39 9.26
N PHE A 109 11.56 2.35 9.53
CA PHE A 109 12.29 1.10 9.67
C PHE A 109 11.90 0.30 10.92
N GLU A 110 11.33 0.95 11.94
CA GLU A 110 10.91 0.28 13.18
C GLU A 110 9.75 -0.67 12.94
N ILE A 111 8.82 -0.29 12.07
CA ILE A 111 7.71 -1.16 11.66
C ILE A 111 8.02 -2.00 10.42
N GLY A 112 9.22 -1.88 9.85
CA GLY A 112 9.62 -2.59 8.64
C GLY A 112 9.12 -1.95 7.33
N MET A 113 8.69 -0.69 7.34
CA MET A 113 8.40 0.10 6.15
C MET A 113 9.69 0.73 5.61
N LEU A 114 10.32 0.11 4.60
CA LEU A 114 11.62 0.56 4.09
C LEU A 114 11.54 1.83 3.25
N GLY A 115 10.35 2.23 2.86
CA GLY A 115 10.08 3.51 2.23
C GLY A 115 9.02 3.45 1.14
N ALA A 116 8.39 4.60 0.92
CA ALA A 116 7.68 4.91 -0.30
C ALA A 116 8.70 5.42 -1.33
N ASN A 117 8.43 5.22 -2.64
CA ASN A 117 9.38 5.59 -3.69
C ASN A 117 8.66 6.15 -4.92
N GLY A 118 9.01 7.38 -5.29
CA GLY A 118 8.50 8.03 -6.50
C GLY A 118 9.09 7.48 -7.82
N ILE A 119 10.20 6.74 -7.76
CA ILE A 119 10.79 6.12 -8.97
C ILE A 119 10.04 4.82 -9.28
N VAL A 120 9.41 4.78 -10.45
CA VAL A 120 8.66 3.59 -10.90
C VAL A 120 9.57 2.36 -10.94
N ALA A 121 9.12 1.28 -10.30
CA ALA A 121 9.87 0.02 -10.11
C ALA A 121 11.15 0.12 -9.24
N GLY A 122 11.60 1.30 -8.81
CA GLY A 122 12.82 1.46 -8.01
C GLY A 122 12.76 0.72 -6.68
N GLY A 123 11.59 0.64 -6.06
CA GLY A 123 11.36 -0.13 -4.84
C GLY A 123 11.62 -1.64 -5.00
N ILE A 124 11.36 -2.20 -6.18
CA ILE A 124 11.51 -3.64 -6.44
C ILE A 124 12.96 -4.10 -6.19
N SER A 125 13.94 -3.32 -6.67
CA SER A 125 15.36 -3.65 -6.48
C SER A 125 15.77 -3.54 -5.00
N ILE A 126 15.33 -2.49 -4.32
CA ILE A 126 15.65 -2.26 -2.90
C ILE A 126 15.13 -3.41 -2.04
N ILE A 127 13.86 -3.77 -2.22
CA ILE A 127 13.23 -4.83 -1.40
C ILE A 127 13.76 -6.22 -1.73
N THR A 128 14.25 -6.44 -2.97
CA THR A 128 14.93 -7.71 -3.33
C THR A 128 16.22 -7.86 -2.51
N GLY A 129 16.96 -6.76 -2.30
CA GLY A 129 18.08 -6.75 -1.36
C GLY A 129 17.66 -7.04 0.08
N ALA A 130 16.53 -6.52 0.53
CA ALA A 130 15.99 -6.84 1.85
C ALA A 130 15.55 -8.31 1.98
N GLY A 131 15.04 -8.92 0.90
CA GLY A 131 14.75 -10.35 0.82
C GLY A 131 16.00 -11.22 0.97
N LEU A 132 17.09 -10.80 0.33
CA LEU A 132 18.40 -11.46 0.51
C LEU A 132 18.90 -11.32 1.95
N ALA A 133 18.79 -10.12 2.52
CA ALA A 133 19.17 -9.89 3.93
C ALA A 133 18.33 -10.77 4.88
N ALA A 134 17.02 -10.87 4.68
CA ALA A 134 16.13 -11.71 5.49
C ALA A 134 16.53 -13.20 5.40
N GLN A 135 16.90 -13.68 4.20
CA GLN A 135 17.43 -15.05 4.02
C GLN A 135 18.74 -15.26 4.76
N MET A 136 19.67 -14.29 4.68
CA MET A 136 20.96 -14.35 5.39
C MET A 136 20.81 -14.27 6.92
N GLU A 137 19.86 -13.49 7.40
CA GLU A 137 19.53 -13.38 8.84
C GLU A 137 18.96 -14.71 9.39
N GLY A 138 18.30 -15.52 8.59
CA GLY A 138 17.74 -16.82 8.98
C GLY A 138 16.66 -16.77 10.06
N LYS A 139 16.01 -15.62 10.26
CA LYS A 139 15.00 -15.40 11.30
C LYS A 139 13.55 -15.57 10.80
N GLY A 140 13.37 -16.03 9.57
CA GLY A 140 12.04 -16.26 8.97
C GLY A 140 11.32 -14.98 8.51
N GLY A 141 12.03 -13.85 8.41
CA GLY A 141 11.49 -12.62 7.85
C GLY A 141 11.17 -12.74 6.36
N VAL A 142 10.15 -12.01 5.89
CA VAL A 142 9.73 -11.93 4.49
C VAL A 142 9.82 -10.49 4.01
N ALA A 143 10.15 -10.30 2.74
CA ALA A 143 10.19 -8.98 2.11
C ALA A 143 9.07 -8.85 1.04
N VAL A 144 8.32 -7.75 1.07
CA VAL A 144 7.15 -7.53 0.23
C VAL A 144 7.32 -6.27 -0.60
N SER A 145 7.22 -6.42 -1.92
CA SER A 145 7.21 -5.31 -2.87
C SER A 145 5.80 -4.99 -3.30
N PHE A 146 5.32 -3.77 -3.07
CA PHE A 146 4.13 -3.25 -3.73
C PHE A 146 4.53 -2.47 -4.98
N PHE A 147 3.80 -2.64 -6.08
CA PHE A 147 4.03 -1.92 -7.33
C PHE A 147 2.78 -1.95 -8.21
N GLY A 148 2.61 -0.93 -9.05
CA GLY A 148 1.49 -0.86 -9.99
C GLY A 148 1.73 -1.64 -11.29
N ASP A 149 0.67 -1.82 -12.07
CA ASP A 149 0.70 -2.45 -13.40
C ASP A 149 1.78 -1.88 -14.32
N GLY A 150 1.92 -0.56 -14.37
CA GLY A 150 2.95 0.10 -15.18
C GLY A 150 4.38 -0.28 -14.82
N ALA A 151 4.66 -0.50 -13.54
CA ALA A 151 6.00 -0.90 -13.08
C ALA A 151 6.40 -2.31 -13.54
N SER A 152 5.43 -3.17 -13.83
CA SER A 152 5.70 -4.52 -14.34
C SER A 152 6.35 -4.54 -15.73
N ASN A 153 6.36 -3.41 -16.45
CA ASN A 153 7.03 -3.25 -17.75
C ASN A 153 8.46 -2.73 -17.63
N ALA A 154 8.92 -2.37 -16.44
CA ALA A 154 10.26 -1.85 -16.22
C ALA A 154 11.31 -2.98 -16.06
N GLY A 155 12.55 -2.73 -16.46
CA GLY A 155 13.67 -3.69 -16.34
C GLY A 155 13.81 -4.29 -14.95
N PRO A 156 13.81 -3.48 -13.85
CA PRO A 156 13.95 -3.98 -12.48
C PRO A 156 12.91 -5.04 -12.09
N PHE A 157 11.68 -5.00 -12.62
CA PHE A 157 10.71 -6.05 -12.39
C PHE A 157 11.24 -7.41 -12.88
N HIS A 158 11.70 -7.46 -14.12
CA HIS A 158 12.18 -8.72 -14.75
C HIS A 158 13.44 -9.24 -14.09
N GLU A 159 14.39 -8.36 -13.84
CA GLU A 159 15.70 -8.68 -13.25
C GLU A 159 15.52 -9.21 -11.82
N CYS A 160 14.74 -8.52 -10.99
CA CYS A 160 14.55 -8.88 -9.60
C CYS A 160 13.71 -10.14 -9.41
N LEU A 161 12.67 -10.37 -10.22
CA LEU A 161 11.91 -11.62 -10.16
C LEU A 161 12.79 -12.81 -10.52
N ASN A 162 13.66 -12.66 -11.53
CA ASN A 162 14.59 -13.71 -11.91
C ASN A 162 15.61 -14.01 -10.79
N ILE A 163 16.22 -12.98 -10.20
CA ILE A 163 17.15 -13.13 -9.07
C ILE A 163 16.46 -13.81 -7.88
N ALA A 164 15.29 -13.29 -7.48
CA ALA A 164 14.56 -13.82 -6.33
C ALA A 164 14.14 -15.29 -6.55
N ALA A 165 13.72 -15.65 -7.76
CA ALA A 165 13.38 -17.02 -8.11
C ALA A 165 14.60 -17.95 -8.06
N THR A 166 15.73 -17.53 -8.68
CA THR A 166 16.98 -18.30 -8.72
C THR A 166 17.53 -18.59 -7.33
N TRP A 167 17.49 -17.61 -6.45
CA TRP A 167 18.00 -17.72 -5.08
C TRP A 167 16.95 -18.15 -4.05
N LYS A 168 15.71 -18.37 -4.49
CA LYS A 168 14.56 -18.71 -3.63
C LYS A 168 14.40 -17.73 -2.46
N LEU A 169 14.53 -16.43 -2.74
CA LEU A 169 14.41 -15.40 -1.71
C LEU A 169 13.02 -15.40 -1.08
N PRO A 170 12.89 -15.13 0.24
CA PRO A 170 11.60 -15.07 0.93
C PRO A 170 10.85 -13.79 0.58
N MET A 171 10.22 -13.73 -0.60
CA MET A 171 9.65 -12.52 -1.14
C MET A 171 8.22 -12.69 -1.64
N LEU A 172 7.43 -11.61 -1.53
CA LEU A 172 6.17 -11.43 -2.21
C LEU A 172 6.26 -10.21 -3.15
N TYR A 173 5.81 -10.39 -4.37
CA TYR A 173 5.65 -9.34 -5.37
C TYR A 173 4.16 -9.06 -5.55
N ILE A 174 3.68 -7.93 -5.03
CA ILE A 174 2.26 -7.54 -5.04
C ILE A 174 2.05 -6.49 -6.13
N CYS A 175 1.41 -6.90 -7.21
CA CYS A 175 1.00 -6.01 -8.28
C CYS A 175 -0.38 -5.43 -7.99
N GLU A 176 -0.46 -4.15 -7.71
CA GLU A 176 -1.70 -3.37 -7.60
C GLU A 176 -2.13 -2.97 -9.02
N ASN A 177 -2.78 -3.90 -9.72
CA ASN A 177 -3.28 -3.61 -11.06
C ASN A 177 -4.57 -2.79 -10.96
N ASN A 178 -4.38 -1.47 -10.86
CA ASN A 178 -5.48 -0.50 -10.80
C ASN A 178 -5.91 0.00 -12.19
N MET A 179 -5.56 -0.75 -13.24
CA MET A 179 -5.92 -0.59 -14.64
C MET A 179 -5.28 0.60 -15.37
N TYR A 180 -4.53 1.47 -14.68
CA TYR A 180 -3.93 2.65 -15.30
C TYR A 180 -2.54 2.99 -14.76
N ALA A 181 -1.55 2.97 -15.63
CA ALA A 181 -0.25 3.59 -15.40
C ALA A 181 -0.37 5.09 -15.71
N ALA A 182 -0.46 5.93 -14.69
CA ALA A 182 -0.82 7.35 -14.81
C ALA A 182 -2.12 7.52 -15.59
N ASN A 183 -2.07 7.95 -16.86
CA ASN A 183 -3.22 8.14 -17.73
C ASN A 183 -3.29 7.09 -18.86
N THR A 184 -2.39 6.11 -18.86
CA THR A 184 -2.34 5.06 -19.89
C THR A 184 -2.99 3.79 -19.37
N ALA A 185 -4.02 3.32 -20.06
CA ALA A 185 -4.69 2.07 -19.69
C ALA A 185 -3.73 0.87 -19.77
N ALA A 186 -3.79 -0.03 -18.80
CA ALA A 186 -2.97 -1.24 -18.75
C ALA A 186 -3.11 -2.07 -20.04
N ALA A 187 -4.32 -2.19 -20.59
CA ALA A 187 -4.61 -2.90 -21.82
C ALA A 187 -3.86 -2.34 -23.05
N ALA A 188 -3.41 -1.08 -23.02
CA ALA A 188 -2.64 -0.48 -24.10
C ALA A 188 -1.12 -0.75 -24.01
N THR A 189 -0.64 -1.25 -22.85
CA THR A 189 0.80 -1.42 -22.58
C THR A 189 1.20 -2.85 -22.26
N HIS A 190 0.25 -3.75 -22.05
CA HIS A 190 0.51 -5.16 -21.76
C HIS A 190 0.06 -6.04 -22.92
N ALA A 191 0.95 -6.93 -23.38
CA ALA A 191 0.60 -7.96 -24.36
C ALA A 191 -0.24 -9.10 -23.75
N LEU A 192 -0.07 -9.33 -22.43
CA LEU A 192 -0.87 -10.29 -21.66
C LEU A 192 -1.94 -9.53 -20.87
N SER A 193 -3.12 -10.10 -20.73
CA SER A 193 -4.22 -9.53 -19.94
C SER A 193 -3.88 -9.45 -18.44
N ASP A 194 -3.00 -10.34 -18.00
CA ASP A 194 -2.67 -10.52 -16.60
C ASP A 194 -1.16 -10.45 -16.36
N VAL A 195 -0.77 -9.59 -15.43
CA VAL A 195 0.63 -9.46 -15.00
C VAL A 195 1.11 -10.75 -14.34
N ALA A 196 0.23 -11.42 -13.58
CA ALA A 196 0.53 -12.68 -12.90
C ALA A 196 0.97 -13.79 -13.87
N ALA A 197 0.52 -13.77 -15.14
CA ALA A 197 0.92 -14.74 -16.15
C ALA A 197 2.43 -14.69 -16.46
N ARG A 198 3.10 -13.56 -16.20
CA ARG A 198 4.56 -13.41 -16.37
C ARG A 198 5.36 -14.27 -15.39
N ALA A 199 4.76 -14.65 -14.26
CA ALA A 199 5.40 -15.49 -13.23
C ALA A 199 5.92 -16.82 -13.79
N ALA A 200 5.20 -17.40 -14.75
CA ALA A 200 5.60 -18.64 -15.42
C ALA A 200 6.98 -18.54 -16.08
N GLY A 201 7.35 -17.37 -16.61
CA GLY A 201 8.65 -17.13 -17.22
C GLY A 201 9.83 -17.18 -16.23
N TYR A 202 9.56 -17.04 -14.93
CA TYR A 202 10.57 -17.12 -13.84
C TYR A 202 10.45 -18.43 -13.04
N GLY A 203 9.51 -19.31 -13.39
CA GLY A 203 9.29 -20.57 -12.66
C GLY A 203 8.73 -20.37 -11.24
N ILE A 204 8.01 -19.30 -10.99
CA ILE A 204 7.37 -18.99 -9.71
C ILE A 204 5.84 -18.99 -9.81
N PRO A 205 5.10 -19.16 -8.70
CA PRO A 205 3.65 -19.03 -8.72
C PRO A 205 3.20 -17.60 -9.09
N GLY A 206 2.20 -17.52 -9.98
CA GLY A 206 1.45 -16.31 -10.27
C GLY A 206 0.00 -16.49 -9.82
N VAL A 207 -0.51 -15.58 -9.01
CA VAL A 207 -1.85 -15.65 -8.41
C VAL A 207 -2.60 -14.38 -8.77
N ILE A 208 -3.86 -14.52 -9.19
CA ILE A 208 -4.76 -13.38 -9.47
C ILE A 208 -5.84 -13.37 -8.40
N VAL A 209 -6.07 -12.21 -7.79
CA VAL A 209 -7.12 -12.02 -6.79
C VAL A 209 -7.98 -10.79 -7.11
N ASP A 210 -9.22 -10.80 -6.63
CA ASP A 210 -10.02 -9.57 -6.54
C ASP A 210 -9.39 -8.68 -5.47
N GLY A 211 -8.75 -7.60 -5.92
CA GLY A 211 -8.07 -6.63 -5.05
C GLY A 211 -9.02 -5.78 -4.21
N ASN A 212 -10.33 -5.89 -4.43
CA ASN A 212 -11.35 -5.23 -3.60
C ASN A 212 -11.87 -6.15 -2.48
N ASP A 213 -11.61 -7.46 -2.54
CA ASP A 213 -11.93 -8.40 -1.46
C ASP A 213 -10.71 -8.57 -0.53
N VAL A 214 -10.72 -7.88 0.60
CA VAL A 214 -9.64 -7.91 1.60
C VAL A 214 -9.34 -9.33 2.11
N PHE A 215 -10.33 -10.20 2.16
CA PHE A 215 -10.14 -11.59 2.62
C PHE A 215 -9.46 -12.45 1.54
N ALA A 216 -9.82 -12.26 0.27
CA ALA A 216 -9.14 -12.93 -0.83
C ALA A 216 -7.67 -12.50 -0.93
N VAL A 217 -7.40 -11.19 -0.77
CA VAL A 217 -6.04 -10.67 -0.71
C VAL A 217 -5.27 -11.25 0.46
N TYR A 218 -5.86 -11.26 1.66
CA TYR A 218 -5.22 -11.85 2.84
C TYR A 218 -4.88 -13.32 2.64
N GLN A 219 -5.81 -14.14 2.12
CA GLN A 219 -5.58 -15.56 1.90
C GLN A 219 -4.41 -15.81 0.94
N ALA A 220 -4.38 -15.09 -0.18
CA ALA A 220 -3.31 -15.22 -1.14
C ALA A 220 -1.96 -14.78 -0.55
N ALA A 221 -1.95 -13.65 0.18
CA ALA A 221 -0.76 -13.15 0.84
C ALA A 221 -0.26 -14.12 1.92
N ASN A 222 -1.15 -14.65 2.77
CA ASN A 222 -0.79 -15.60 3.83
C ASN A 222 -0.16 -16.88 3.25
N ALA A 223 -0.78 -17.45 2.22
CA ALA A 223 -0.24 -18.65 1.56
C ALA A 223 1.14 -18.36 0.93
N ALA A 224 1.33 -17.17 0.35
CA ALA A 224 2.62 -16.75 -0.20
C ALA A 224 3.68 -16.51 0.88
N VAL A 225 3.30 -15.94 2.04
CA VAL A 225 4.17 -15.77 3.22
C VAL A 225 4.61 -17.13 3.76
N GLU A 226 3.69 -18.07 3.94
CA GLU A 226 4.01 -19.43 4.40
C GLU A 226 4.97 -20.13 3.43
N ARG A 227 4.72 -20.03 2.12
CA ARG A 227 5.60 -20.55 1.09
C ARG A 227 7.00 -19.93 1.17
N ALA A 228 7.08 -18.60 1.29
CA ALA A 228 8.35 -17.87 1.38
C ALA A 228 9.16 -18.28 2.61
N ARG A 229 8.52 -18.36 3.78
CA ARG A 229 9.14 -18.79 5.06
C ARG A 229 9.60 -20.23 5.04
N SER A 230 8.92 -21.10 4.31
CA SER A 230 9.32 -22.51 4.14
C SER A 230 10.41 -22.73 3.09
N GLY A 231 11.00 -21.67 2.52
CA GLY A 231 12.05 -21.78 1.50
C GLY A 231 11.52 -22.10 0.09
N GLY A 232 10.21 -21.98 -0.13
CA GLY A 232 9.58 -22.19 -1.43
C GLY A 232 9.86 -21.08 -2.46
N GLY A 233 10.52 -19.99 -2.05
CA GLY A 233 10.86 -18.84 -2.90
C GLY A 233 9.69 -17.87 -3.11
N PRO A 234 9.83 -16.91 -4.05
CA PRO A 234 8.90 -15.81 -4.22
C PRO A 234 7.56 -16.22 -4.84
N THR A 235 6.55 -15.38 -4.67
CA THR A 235 5.25 -15.47 -5.34
C THR A 235 4.88 -14.11 -5.91
N LEU A 236 4.34 -14.07 -7.14
CA LEU A 236 3.75 -12.89 -7.75
C LEU A 236 2.23 -12.94 -7.55
N ILE A 237 1.67 -11.95 -6.85
CA ILE A 237 0.22 -11.80 -6.65
C ILE A 237 -0.23 -10.55 -7.41
N GLU A 238 -1.18 -10.71 -8.31
CA GLU A 238 -1.82 -9.61 -9.00
C GLU A 238 -3.19 -9.34 -8.38
N CYS A 239 -3.33 -8.18 -7.75
CA CYS A 239 -4.58 -7.70 -7.16
C CYS A 239 -5.29 -6.81 -8.19
N LYS A 240 -6.40 -7.29 -8.77
CA LYS A 240 -7.23 -6.50 -9.67
C LYS A 240 -8.06 -5.52 -8.86
N THR A 241 -7.77 -4.25 -8.99
CA THR A 241 -8.41 -3.17 -8.24
C THR A 241 -8.60 -1.93 -9.12
N TYR A 242 -8.95 -0.80 -8.55
CA TYR A 242 -9.13 0.41 -9.32
C TYR A 242 -8.90 1.67 -8.48
N ARG A 243 -8.10 2.58 -8.99
CA ARG A 243 -7.88 3.90 -8.41
C ARG A 243 -9.06 4.82 -8.71
N TRP A 244 -9.76 5.32 -7.70
CA TRP A 244 -10.94 6.17 -7.89
C TRP A 244 -10.60 7.61 -8.29
N ARG A 245 -9.51 8.14 -7.75
CA ARG A 245 -9.04 9.51 -8.03
C ARG A 245 -8.15 9.58 -9.26
N GLY A 246 -7.86 10.77 -9.74
CA GLY A 246 -6.84 11.00 -10.75
C GLY A 246 -5.47 10.42 -10.35
N HIS A 247 -4.50 10.41 -11.26
CA HIS A 247 -3.17 9.91 -10.91
C HIS A 247 -2.56 10.69 -9.75
N THR A 248 -2.74 12.00 -9.75
CA THR A 248 -2.35 12.91 -8.68
C THR A 248 -3.51 13.82 -8.34
N GLU A 249 -3.54 14.31 -7.09
CA GLU A 249 -4.40 15.43 -6.74
C GLU A 249 -3.87 16.69 -7.43
N ARG A 250 -4.70 17.30 -8.26
CA ARG A 250 -4.36 18.55 -8.96
C ARG A 250 -5.58 19.45 -9.07
N ARG A 251 -5.39 20.75 -8.78
CA ARG A 251 -6.42 21.73 -8.98
C ARG A 251 -6.71 21.88 -10.48
N GLY A 252 -7.98 21.76 -10.87
CA GLY A 252 -8.44 22.06 -12.21
C GLY A 252 -8.07 21.04 -13.31
N GLN A 253 -7.48 19.91 -12.99
CA GLN A 253 -7.21 18.87 -13.98
C GLN A 253 -8.41 17.90 -14.07
N ALA A 254 -9.01 17.81 -15.26
CA ALA A 254 -10.01 16.78 -15.52
C ALA A 254 -9.38 15.39 -15.56
N ASP A 255 -10.09 14.41 -15.03
CA ASP A 255 -9.74 13.00 -15.20
C ASP A 255 -10.03 12.60 -16.65
N SER A 256 -9.06 12.01 -17.35
CA SER A 256 -9.21 11.60 -18.75
C SER A 256 -9.87 10.23 -18.92
N ARG A 257 -10.15 9.52 -17.81
CA ARG A 257 -10.77 8.19 -17.83
C ARG A 257 -12.26 8.27 -18.07
N ASP A 258 -12.84 7.19 -18.59
CA ASP A 258 -14.29 7.10 -18.75
C ASP A 258 -14.98 7.15 -17.38
N ARG A 259 -15.87 8.11 -17.21
CA ARG A 259 -16.64 8.29 -15.98
C ARG A 259 -17.48 7.07 -15.64
N ALA A 260 -18.07 6.41 -16.62
CA ALA A 260 -18.87 5.21 -16.41
C ALA A 260 -18.02 4.04 -15.88
N GLU A 261 -16.76 3.93 -16.32
CA GLU A 261 -15.81 2.96 -15.81
C GLU A 261 -15.48 3.25 -14.32
N VAL A 262 -15.16 4.49 -14.00
CA VAL A 262 -14.88 4.91 -12.62
C VAL A 262 -16.07 4.61 -11.70
N GLU A 263 -17.28 5.00 -12.10
CA GLU A 263 -18.51 4.74 -11.34
C GLU A 263 -18.81 3.23 -11.19
N ALA A 264 -18.50 2.42 -12.22
CA ALA A 264 -18.66 0.98 -12.15
C ALA A 264 -17.75 0.35 -11.09
N TRP A 265 -16.51 0.83 -10.96
CA TRP A 265 -15.57 0.38 -9.94
C TRP A 265 -15.91 0.92 -8.55
N GLN A 266 -16.42 2.15 -8.43
CA GLN A 266 -16.89 2.70 -7.15
C GLN A 266 -18.05 1.90 -6.56
N ARG A 267 -18.90 1.28 -7.40
CA ARG A 267 -19.95 0.34 -6.93
C ARG A 267 -19.38 -0.95 -6.31
N LYS A 268 -18.10 -1.24 -6.53
CA LYS A 268 -17.36 -2.37 -5.92
C LYS A 268 -16.46 -1.89 -4.78
N ASP A 269 -16.92 -0.90 -4.01
CA ASP A 269 -16.17 -0.33 -2.89
C ASP A 269 -15.66 -1.43 -1.94
N PRO A 270 -14.33 -1.56 -1.75
CA PRO A 270 -13.77 -2.57 -0.88
C PRO A 270 -14.23 -2.43 0.58
N ILE A 271 -14.49 -1.20 1.06
CA ILE A 271 -15.01 -0.95 2.40
C ILE A 271 -16.46 -1.44 2.52
N ALA A 272 -17.31 -1.10 1.56
CA ALA A 272 -18.70 -1.56 1.56
C ALA A 272 -18.82 -3.10 1.46
N LEU A 273 -17.85 -3.77 0.82
CA LEU A 273 -17.81 -5.23 0.74
C LEU A 273 -17.55 -5.87 2.11
N ILE A 274 -16.54 -5.41 2.85
CA ILE A 274 -16.24 -5.95 4.17
C ILE A 274 -17.32 -5.56 5.20
N GLU A 275 -17.87 -4.33 5.15
CA GLU A 275 -18.97 -3.92 6.02
C GLU A 275 -20.18 -4.82 5.86
N ARG A 276 -20.63 -5.05 4.63
CA ARG A 276 -21.75 -5.95 4.35
C ARG A 276 -21.51 -7.32 4.95
N ARG A 277 -20.32 -7.87 4.74
CA ARG A 277 -19.98 -9.20 5.23
C ARG A 277 -19.98 -9.29 6.75
N LEU A 278 -19.44 -8.29 7.44
CA LEU A 278 -19.45 -8.23 8.90
C LEU A 278 -20.89 -8.08 9.46
N ARG A 279 -21.75 -7.31 8.77
CA ARG A 279 -23.17 -7.19 9.11
C ARG A 279 -23.93 -8.51 8.92
N ASP A 280 -23.70 -9.19 7.80
CA ASP A 280 -24.31 -10.48 7.50
C ASP A 280 -23.91 -11.56 8.53
N GLN A 281 -22.74 -11.44 9.13
CA GLN A 281 -22.24 -12.31 10.20
C GLN A 281 -22.68 -11.88 11.60
N GLY A 282 -23.33 -10.72 11.75
CA GLY A 282 -23.71 -10.16 13.05
C GLY A 282 -22.52 -9.56 13.85
N GLU A 283 -21.39 -9.32 13.18
CA GLU A 283 -20.15 -8.82 13.79
C GLU A 283 -19.99 -7.30 13.71
N LEU A 284 -20.93 -6.61 13.05
CA LEU A 284 -20.94 -5.14 12.91
C LEU A 284 -22.37 -4.63 12.91
N ASP A 285 -22.66 -3.69 13.81
CA ASP A 285 -23.88 -2.88 13.82
C ASP A 285 -23.57 -1.41 13.55
N ASP A 286 -24.63 -0.57 13.45
CA ASP A 286 -24.48 0.86 13.16
C ASP A 286 -23.75 1.61 14.29
N GLY A 287 -23.97 1.20 15.54
CA GLY A 287 -23.32 1.82 16.69
C GLY A 287 -21.81 1.53 16.70
N ALA A 288 -21.42 0.30 16.42
CA ALA A 288 -20.01 -0.10 16.34
C ALA A 288 -19.29 0.60 15.18
N LEU A 289 -19.95 0.70 14.00
CA LEU A 289 -19.38 1.42 12.86
C LEU A 289 -19.23 2.92 13.16
N GLN A 290 -20.26 3.54 13.72
CA GLN A 290 -20.22 4.97 14.10
C GLN A 290 -19.15 5.25 15.15
N GLY A 291 -18.99 4.37 16.14
CA GLY A 291 -17.92 4.48 17.13
C GLY A 291 -16.54 4.40 16.48
N MET A 292 -16.34 3.42 15.58
CA MET A 292 -15.07 3.25 14.85
C MET A 292 -14.74 4.48 13.99
N GLU A 293 -15.71 5.02 13.26
CA GLU A 293 -15.53 6.25 12.45
C GLU A 293 -15.22 7.45 13.36
N GLY A 294 -15.90 7.58 14.50
CA GLY A 294 -15.64 8.65 15.47
C GLY A 294 -14.21 8.64 16.00
N ASP A 295 -13.70 7.46 16.37
CA ASP A 295 -12.32 7.27 16.85
C ASP A 295 -11.31 7.66 15.75
N ILE A 296 -11.54 7.22 14.51
CA ILE A 296 -10.68 7.51 13.37
C ILE A 296 -10.64 9.02 13.11
N MET A 297 -11.79 9.66 13.07
CA MET A 297 -11.85 11.11 12.83
C MET A 297 -11.18 11.89 13.95
N ALA A 298 -11.35 11.51 15.21
CA ALA A 298 -10.66 12.13 16.34
C ALA A 298 -9.13 11.97 16.22
N ALA A 299 -8.65 10.78 15.83
CA ALA A 299 -7.23 10.55 15.63
C ALA A 299 -6.66 11.40 14.47
N LEU A 300 -7.41 11.57 13.40
CA LEU A 300 -7.00 12.41 12.26
C LEU A 300 -6.96 13.91 12.62
N GLU A 301 -7.95 14.41 13.36
CA GLU A 301 -7.90 15.80 13.85
C GLU A 301 -6.72 16.02 14.80
N ALA A 302 -6.42 15.05 15.67
CA ALA A 302 -5.23 15.11 16.51
C ALA A 302 -3.94 15.11 15.68
N ALA A 303 -3.88 14.30 14.61
CA ALA A 303 -2.72 14.26 13.71
C ALA A 303 -2.50 15.59 12.97
N VAL A 304 -3.57 16.23 12.52
CA VAL A 304 -3.48 17.56 11.92
C VAL A 304 -3.03 18.61 12.92
N ALA A 305 -3.63 18.63 14.12
CA ALA A 305 -3.23 19.56 15.18
C ALA A 305 -1.75 19.37 15.57
N PHE A 306 -1.28 18.12 15.65
CA PHE A 306 0.13 17.79 15.87
C PHE A 306 1.02 18.35 14.75
N ALA A 307 0.64 18.12 13.49
CA ALA A 307 1.40 18.63 12.35
C ALA A 307 1.44 20.17 12.32
N GLU A 308 0.31 20.84 12.58
CA GLU A 308 0.25 22.33 12.60
C GLU A 308 1.08 22.92 13.74
N ALA A 309 1.12 22.28 14.90
CA ALA A 309 1.91 22.71 16.05
C ALA A 309 3.43 22.40 15.90
N SER A 310 3.79 21.51 15.00
CA SER A 310 5.17 21.09 14.81
C SER A 310 6.01 22.13 14.04
N PRO A 311 7.31 22.31 14.37
CA PRO A 311 8.16 23.25 13.68
C PRO A 311 8.50 22.78 12.25
N PHE A 312 8.82 23.70 11.37
CA PHE A 312 9.51 23.41 10.11
C PHE A 312 10.97 23.02 10.37
N PRO A 313 11.57 22.15 9.53
CA PRO A 313 13.01 21.93 9.58
C PRO A 313 13.77 23.22 9.28
N LEU A 314 14.92 23.39 9.92
CA LEU A 314 15.78 24.55 9.65
C LEU A 314 16.50 24.36 8.30
N PRO A 315 16.78 25.43 7.55
CA PRO A 315 17.45 25.35 6.24
C PRO A 315 18.82 24.64 6.30
N GLU A 316 19.57 24.81 7.37
CA GLU A 316 20.87 24.15 7.60
C GLU A 316 20.76 22.62 7.71
N HIS A 317 19.59 22.08 8.05
CA HIS A 317 19.33 20.64 8.13
C HIS A 317 19.01 19.99 6.76
N ALA A 318 19.02 20.77 5.67
CA ALA A 318 18.69 20.27 4.34
C ALA A 318 19.63 19.14 3.88
N THR A 319 20.89 19.19 4.29
CA THR A 319 21.92 18.21 3.94
C THR A 319 22.16 17.13 5.00
N ASP A 320 21.44 17.19 6.14
CA ASP A 320 21.52 16.15 7.16
C ASP A 320 20.96 14.82 6.63
N ASP A 321 21.46 13.71 7.15
CA ASP A 321 21.02 12.35 6.83
C ASP A 321 21.30 11.93 5.37
N VAL A 322 22.15 12.64 4.62
CA VAL A 322 22.58 12.24 3.27
C VAL A 322 23.68 11.18 3.33
N PHE A 323 24.54 11.27 4.31
CA PHE A 323 25.62 10.32 4.58
C PHE A 323 25.58 9.89 6.04
N ALA A 324 26.09 8.69 6.32
CA ALA A 324 26.33 8.24 7.69
C ALA A 324 27.39 9.15 8.32
N ALA A 325 27.16 9.50 9.60
CA ALA A 325 28.10 10.26 10.40
C ALA A 325 29.33 9.41 10.80
#